data_0a940e74e7e08b8dfbaa08c020c3bd6c
#
_entry.id   0a940e74e7e08b8dfbaa08c020c3bd6c
#
_cell.length_a   1.000
_cell.length_b   1.000
_cell.length_c   1.000
_cell.angle_alpha   90.00
_cell.angle_beta   90.00
_cell.angle_gamma   90.00
#
_symmetry.space_group_name_H-M   'P 1'
#
loop_
_entity.id
_entity.type
_entity.pdbx_description
1 polymer ?
#
loop_
_entity_poly.entity_id
_entity_poly.type
_entity_poly.pdbx_seq_one_letter_code
_entity_poly.pdbx_strand_id
1 'polypeptide(L)'
;MNKKTRRRVLIRRLIVKFGTANLCVQSGQLDQSIFDDFARQVAELLNQGIEVIIVSSGAIKAGRERVESLGINIAHLDKKDLAGIGSPHLMKKWGDAFEGYGRLVGQVWVTFGNWANEGERESIRSSAFDYLRDGVIPVVNENDVVSDREIRLMEKRISENDRLAKMIALLMGANAILFLTDEGGIYEEDPKINSQARLYEEISARVKPEELIGVSGGTSEGGAGGMRVKLKEALRCAKRGMQVAIAGREEDVILKFVRGEPVGTKIVT
;
A
#
# COMPACT_ATOMS: atom_id res chain seq x y z
N MET A 1 -23.30 20.39 -23.18
CA MET A 1 -22.56 19.14 -23.37
C MET A 1 -22.89 18.20 -22.23
N ASN A 2 -23.55 17.07 -22.53
CA ASN A 2 -24.03 16.10 -21.53
C ASN A 2 -22.86 15.43 -20.81
N LYS A 3 -22.60 15.76 -19.53
CA LYS A 3 -21.81 14.90 -18.66
C LYS A 3 -22.58 13.60 -18.48
N LYS A 4 -22.26 12.57 -19.26
CA LYS A 4 -22.73 11.21 -18.99
C LYS A 4 -22.34 10.88 -17.55
N THR A 5 -23.31 10.81 -16.67
CA THR A 5 -23.14 10.33 -15.29
C THR A 5 -22.64 8.91 -15.40
N ARG A 6 -21.30 8.73 -15.31
CA ARG A 6 -20.72 7.39 -15.24
C ARG A 6 -21.33 6.71 -14.02
N ARG A 7 -22.05 5.61 -14.20
CA ARG A 7 -22.56 4.78 -13.11
C ARG A 7 -21.37 4.44 -12.23
N ARG A 8 -21.40 4.91 -10.98
CA ARG A 8 -20.36 4.60 -9.99
C ARG A 8 -20.42 3.09 -9.71
N VAL A 9 -19.34 2.38 -10.01
CA VAL A 9 -19.22 0.97 -9.65
C VAL A 9 -19.06 0.91 -8.12
N LEU A 10 -19.94 0.15 -7.46
CA LEU A 10 -19.88 -0.03 -6.02
C LEU A 10 -18.58 -0.77 -5.64
N ILE A 11 -17.79 -0.22 -4.73
CA ILE A 11 -16.63 -0.91 -4.18
C ILE A 11 -17.13 -2.00 -3.24
N ARG A 12 -16.69 -3.24 -3.50
CA ARG A 12 -17.00 -4.41 -2.68
C ARG A 12 -15.78 -4.96 -1.98
N ARG A 13 -14.63 -4.91 -2.64
CA ARG A 13 -13.34 -5.35 -2.09
C ARG A 13 -12.27 -4.33 -2.45
N LEU A 14 -11.68 -3.78 -1.41
CA LEU A 14 -10.66 -2.73 -1.48
C LEU A 14 -9.31 -3.26 -1.03
N ILE A 15 -8.27 -2.99 -1.80
CA ILE A 15 -6.89 -3.10 -1.33
C ILE A 15 -6.42 -1.73 -0.90
N VAL A 16 -5.87 -1.61 0.30
CA VAL A 16 -5.19 -0.39 0.76
C VAL A 16 -3.71 -0.69 0.93
N LYS A 17 -2.87 -0.03 0.14
CA LYS A 17 -1.42 -0.17 0.25
C LYS A 17 -0.84 0.98 1.03
N PHE A 18 -0.15 0.66 2.12
CA PHE A 18 0.54 1.61 2.99
C PHE A 18 2.05 1.60 2.71
N GLY A 19 2.60 2.78 2.35
CA GLY A 19 4.04 3.01 2.39
C GLY A 19 4.51 3.24 3.83
N THR A 20 5.79 2.99 4.13
CA THR A 20 6.33 3.17 5.47
C THR A 20 6.12 4.59 6.02
N ALA A 21 6.32 5.61 5.18
CA ALA A 21 6.14 7.01 5.58
C ALA A 21 4.70 7.35 5.99
N ASN A 22 3.69 6.65 5.43
CA ASN A 22 2.29 6.85 5.82
C ASN A 22 1.96 6.36 7.24
N LEU A 23 2.80 5.51 7.79
CA LEU A 23 2.65 4.94 9.13
C LEU A 23 3.52 5.66 10.18
N CYS A 24 4.23 6.71 9.75
CA CYS A 24 5.15 7.48 10.58
C CYS A 24 4.63 8.90 10.82
N VAL A 25 5.00 9.47 11.98
CA VAL A 25 4.95 10.90 12.22
C VAL A 25 6.09 11.64 11.51
N GLN A 26 6.09 12.96 11.52
CA GLN A 26 7.12 13.78 10.86
C GLN A 26 8.55 13.48 11.30
N SER A 27 8.75 13.03 12.55
CA SER A 27 10.05 12.56 13.06
C SER A 27 10.51 11.25 12.40
N GLY A 28 9.68 10.63 11.56
CA GLY A 28 9.96 9.38 10.89
C GLY A 28 9.73 8.13 11.75
N GLN A 29 9.15 8.25 12.95
CA GLN A 29 8.82 7.13 13.83
C GLN A 29 7.43 6.58 13.53
N LEU A 30 7.27 5.25 13.63
CA LEU A 30 5.97 4.59 13.55
C LEU A 30 5.10 5.03 14.75
N ASP A 31 3.91 5.54 14.46
CA ASP A 31 3.03 6.08 15.49
C ASP A 31 1.72 5.32 15.57
N GLN A 32 1.35 4.85 16.78
CA GLN A 32 0.15 4.04 16.98
C GLN A 32 -1.12 4.79 16.59
N SER A 33 -1.21 6.10 16.87
CA SER A 33 -2.39 6.90 16.54
C SER A 33 -2.72 6.91 15.03
N ILE A 34 -1.69 6.76 14.19
CA ILE A 34 -1.87 6.67 12.74
C ILE A 34 -2.49 5.32 12.35
N PHE A 35 -2.03 4.23 12.97
CA PHE A 35 -2.65 2.90 12.78
C PHE A 35 -4.09 2.90 13.27
N ASP A 36 -4.36 3.56 14.40
CA ASP A 36 -5.69 3.65 15.00
C ASP A 36 -6.67 4.42 14.09
N ASP A 37 -6.23 5.54 13.48
CA ASP A 37 -7.07 6.28 12.52
C ASP A 37 -7.38 5.43 11.27
N PHE A 38 -6.38 4.75 10.71
CA PHE A 38 -6.62 3.87 9.58
C PHE A 38 -7.50 2.68 9.94
N ALA A 39 -7.33 2.10 11.14
CA ALA A 39 -8.19 1.03 11.63
C ALA A 39 -9.64 1.49 11.80
N ARG A 40 -9.86 2.71 12.30
CA ARG A 40 -11.18 3.33 12.38
C ARG A 40 -11.85 3.37 11.00
N GLN A 41 -11.15 3.91 10.00
CA GLN A 41 -11.68 4.04 8.64
C GLN A 41 -12.01 2.66 8.04
N VAL A 42 -11.12 1.68 8.21
CA VAL A 42 -11.33 0.31 7.72
C VAL A 42 -12.49 -0.36 8.46
N ALA A 43 -12.60 -0.22 9.78
CA ALA A 43 -13.69 -0.78 10.56
C ALA A 43 -15.06 -0.23 10.13
N GLU A 44 -15.14 1.06 9.79
CA GLU A 44 -16.34 1.67 9.23
C GLU A 44 -16.75 1.02 7.90
N LEU A 45 -15.80 0.75 7.01
CA LEU A 45 -16.05 0.08 5.73
C LEU A 45 -16.52 -1.37 5.90
N LEU A 46 -15.88 -2.11 6.83
CA LEU A 46 -16.29 -3.48 7.16
C LEU A 46 -17.73 -3.53 7.68
N ASN A 47 -18.14 -2.55 8.49
CA ASN A 47 -19.52 -2.43 8.96
C ASN A 47 -20.52 -2.11 7.83
N GLN A 48 -20.04 -1.54 6.72
CA GLN A 48 -20.82 -1.32 5.49
C GLN A 48 -20.81 -2.54 4.55
N GLY A 49 -20.16 -3.64 4.93
CA GLY A 49 -20.03 -4.85 4.13
C GLY A 49 -18.97 -4.76 3.03
N ILE A 50 -18.05 -3.80 3.11
CA ILE A 50 -16.93 -3.67 2.17
C ILE A 50 -15.74 -4.45 2.74
N GLU A 51 -15.26 -5.44 2.01
CA GLU A 51 -14.07 -6.19 2.38
C GLU A 51 -12.80 -5.38 2.14
N VAL A 52 -11.90 -5.36 3.12
CA VAL A 52 -10.63 -4.62 3.03
C VAL A 52 -9.46 -5.56 3.27
N ILE A 53 -8.45 -5.48 2.41
CA ILE A 53 -7.16 -6.15 2.56
C ILE A 53 -6.08 -5.08 2.65
N ILE A 54 -5.25 -5.16 3.66
CA ILE A 54 -4.13 -4.25 3.89
C ILE A 54 -2.87 -4.84 3.27
N VAL A 55 -2.13 -4.03 2.50
CA VAL A 55 -0.76 -4.34 2.09
C VAL A 55 0.15 -3.34 2.78
N SER A 56 0.90 -3.80 3.77
CA SER A 56 1.66 -2.92 4.68
C SER A 56 3.15 -3.01 4.44
N SER A 57 3.79 -1.87 4.25
CA SER A 57 5.24 -1.73 4.46
C SER A 57 5.54 -1.44 5.92
N GLY A 58 6.82 -1.30 6.29
CA GLY A 58 7.22 -0.80 7.60
C GLY A 58 7.91 -1.83 8.50
N ALA A 59 8.06 -3.09 8.08
CA ALA A 59 8.72 -4.12 8.89
C ALA A 59 10.17 -3.75 9.23
N ILE A 60 10.98 -3.33 8.25
CA ILE A 60 12.38 -2.89 8.46
C ILE A 60 12.43 -1.70 9.44
N LYS A 61 11.50 -0.74 9.29
CA LYS A 61 11.43 0.44 10.18
C LYS A 61 11.08 0.03 11.61
N ALA A 62 10.07 -0.82 11.78
CA ALA A 62 9.67 -1.36 13.08
C ALA A 62 10.83 -2.12 13.77
N GLY A 63 11.61 -2.89 13.01
CA GLY A 63 12.78 -3.59 13.51
C GLY A 63 13.87 -2.65 13.96
N ARG A 64 14.18 -1.63 13.17
CA ARG A 64 15.16 -0.60 13.53
C ARG A 64 14.77 0.09 14.84
N GLU A 65 13.55 0.59 14.95
CA GLU A 65 13.05 1.25 16.16
C GLU A 65 13.09 0.32 17.39
N ARG A 66 12.77 -0.95 17.20
CA ARG A 66 12.83 -1.92 18.29
C ARG A 66 14.25 -2.17 18.78
N VAL A 67 15.20 -2.33 17.88
CA VAL A 67 16.61 -2.56 18.22
C VAL A 67 17.20 -1.33 18.89
N GLU A 68 16.95 -0.14 18.34
CA GLU A 68 17.38 1.14 18.89
C GLU A 68 16.81 1.37 20.30
N SER A 69 15.52 1.04 20.54
CA SER A 69 14.88 1.19 21.86
C SER A 69 15.51 0.32 22.96
N LEU A 70 16.22 -0.74 22.58
CA LEU A 70 16.95 -1.62 23.49
C LEU A 70 18.43 -1.24 23.62
N GLY A 71 18.88 -0.16 22.97
CA GLY A 71 20.29 0.24 22.96
C GLY A 71 21.21 -0.72 22.22
N ILE A 72 20.68 -1.58 21.36
CA ILE A 72 21.46 -2.57 20.61
C ILE A 72 22.08 -1.89 19.38
N ASN A 73 23.38 -2.16 19.12
CA ASN A 73 24.05 -1.64 17.94
C ASN A 73 23.53 -2.33 16.67
N ILE A 74 22.99 -1.55 15.75
CA ILE A 74 22.43 -2.04 14.48
C ILE A 74 23.42 -2.19 13.34
N ALA A 75 24.67 -1.79 13.52
CA ALA A 75 25.68 -1.73 12.43
C ALA A 75 25.95 -3.06 11.73
N HIS A 76 25.67 -4.18 12.40
CA HIS A 76 25.85 -5.54 11.87
C HIS A 76 24.56 -6.17 11.33
N LEU A 77 23.40 -5.49 11.50
CA LEU A 77 22.11 -5.99 11.05
C LEU A 77 21.82 -5.51 9.63
N ASP A 78 21.49 -6.42 8.77
CA ASP A 78 21.03 -6.09 7.42
C ASP A 78 19.52 -5.82 7.38
N LYS A 79 19.00 -5.49 6.19
CA LYS A 79 17.57 -5.21 6.01
C LYS A 79 16.68 -6.42 6.30
N LYS A 80 17.16 -7.64 6.06
CA LYS A 80 16.42 -8.88 6.34
C LYS A 80 16.29 -9.11 7.83
N ASP A 81 17.40 -8.91 8.56
CA ASP A 81 17.41 -9.06 10.03
C ASP A 81 16.41 -8.07 10.64
N LEU A 82 16.49 -6.81 10.22
CA LEU A 82 15.58 -5.76 10.68
C LEU A 82 14.12 -6.06 10.31
N ALA A 83 13.84 -6.59 9.12
CA ALA A 83 12.49 -6.98 8.72
C ALA A 83 11.96 -8.13 9.59
N GLY A 84 12.79 -9.15 9.84
CA GLY A 84 12.44 -10.28 10.71
C GLY A 84 12.13 -9.85 12.14
N ILE A 85 12.97 -8.97 12.72
CA ILE A 85 12.76 -8.41 14.05
C ILE A 85 11.51 -7.53 14.09
N GLY A 86 11.28 -6.75 13.04
CA GLY A 86 10.23 -5.74 13.02
C GLY A 86 8.85 -6.26 12.66
N SER A 87 8.76 -7.36 11.92
CA SER A 87 7.48 -7.90 11.47
C SER A 87 6.49 -8.21 12.59
N PRO A 88 6.89 -8.85 13.72
CA PRO A 88 5.99 -9.03 14.86
C PRO A 88 5.52 -7.72 15.47
N HIS A 89 6.38 -6.69 15.50
CA HIS A 89 6.04 -5.38 16.04
C HIS A 89 5.09 -4.60 15.12
N LEU A 90 5.26 -4.70 13.80
CA LEU A 90 4.34 -4.14 12.82
C LEU A 90 2.95 -4.79 12.95
N MET A 91 2.91 -6.14 13.04
CA MET A 91 1.65 -6.88 13.22
C MET A 91 0.99 -6.54 14.54
N LYS A 92 1.77 -6.37 15.63
CA LYS A 92 1.22 -5.92 16.91
C LYS A 92 0.56 -4.56 16.78
N LYS A 93 1.19 -3.57 16.12
CA LYS A 93 0.59 -2.24 15.92
C LYS A 93 -0.75 -2.32 15.16
N TRP A 94 -0.83 -3.12 14.11
CA TRP A 94 -2.10 -3.37 13.41
C TRP A 94 -3.11 -4.09 14.31
N GLY A 95 -2.68 -5.10 15.07
CA GLY A 95 -3.54 -5.83 16.02
C GLY A 95 -4.14 -4.90 17.08
N ASP A 96 -3.28 -4.14 17.76
CA ASP A 96 -3.70 -3.17 18.80
C ASP A 96 -4.70 -2.15 18.23
N ALA A 97 -4.47 -1.66 17.00
CA ALA A 97 -5.35 -0.68 16.36
C ALA A 97 -6.75 -1.24 16.04
N PHE A 98 -6.86 -2.50 15.66
CA PHE A 98 -8.15 -3.13 15.35
C PHE A 98 -8.87 -3.73 16.56
N GLU A 99 -8.15 -4.01 17.65
CA GLU A 99 -8.73 -4.60 18.87
C GLU A 99 -9.85 -3.72 19.44
N GLY A 100 -9.68 -2.39 19.42
CA GLY A 100 -10.70 -1.45 19.87
C GLY A 100 -12.01 -1.48 19.07
N TYR A 101 -12.01 -2.10 17.89
CA TYR A 101 -13.18 -2.32 17.04
C TYR A 101 -13.68 -3.76 17.08
N GLY A 102 -13.16 -4.59 17.99
CA GLY A 102 -13.50 -6.02 18.11
C GLY A 102 -13.12 -6.81 16.85
N ARG A 103 -12.05 -6.41 16.15
CA ARG A 103 -11.57 -7.04 14.92
C ARG A 103 -10.20 -7.66 15.12
N LEU A 104 -9.98 -8.78 14.45
CA LEU A 104 -8.67 -9.45 14.40
C LEU A 104 -7.96 -9.12 13.09
N VAL A 105 -6.63 -9.19 13.12
CA VAL A 105 -5.79 -9.14 11.92
C VAL A 105 -5.18 -10.51 11.66
N GLY A 106 -5.15 -10.92 10.40
CA GLY A 106 -4.51 -12.15 9.96
C GLY A 106 -3.29 -11.83 9.09
N GLN A 107 -2.13 -12.35 9.50
CA GLN A 107 -0.88 -12.16 8.75
C GLN A 107 -0.86 -13.03 7.51
N VAL A 108 -0.50 -12.43 6.36
CA VAL A 108 -0.27 -13.14 5.09
C VAL A 108 1.08 -12.70 4.53
N TRP A 109 2.13 -13.47 4.79
CA TRP A 109 3.47 -13.17 4.31
C TRP A 109 3.81 -14.01 3.11
N VAL A 110 4.21 -13.34 2.05
CA VAL A 110 4.44 -13.96 0.74
C VAL A 110 5.82 -13.60 0.19
N THR A 111 6.34 -14.47 -0.65
CA THR A 111 7.51 -14.18 -1.49
C THR A 111 7.08 -14.19 -2.95
N PHE A 112 7.87 -13.60 -3.84
CA PHE A 112 7.63 -13.72 -5.28
C PHE A 112 7.75 -15.17 -5.76
N GLY A 113 8.53 -16.03 -5.09
CA GLY A 113 8.60 -17.46 -5.35
C GLY A 113 7.25 -18.16 -5.17
N ASN A 114 6.51 -17.82 -4.09
CA ASN A 114 5.17 -18.37 -3.86
C ASN A 114 4.22 -18.04 -5.01
N TRP A 115 4.43 -16.92 -5.71
CA TRP A 115 3.57 -16.51 -6.81
C TRP A 115 3.73 -17.36 -8.07
N ALA A 116 4.91 -17.90 -8.31
CA ALA A 116 5.17 -18.79 -9.44
C ALA A 116 4.52 -20.17 -9.27
N ASN A 117 4.33 -20.62 -8.02
CA ASN A 117 3.70 -21.89 -7.68
C ASN A 117 2.18 -21.73 -7.59
N GLU A 118 1.43 -22.47 -8.42
CA GLU A 118 -0.03 -22.38 -8.46
C GLU A 118 -0.69 -22.84 -7.16
N GLY A 119 -0.21 -23.91 -6.55
CA GLY A 119 -0.74 -24.44 -5.28
C GLY A 119 -0.53 -23.48 -4.12
N GLU A 120 0.66 -22.86 -4.03
CA GLU A 120 0.95 -21.86 -2.99
C GLU A 120 0.13 -20.58 -3.21
N ARG A 121 -0.02 -20.16 -4.45
CA ARG A 121 -0.86 -18.99 -4.79
C ARG A 121 -2.32 -19.23 -4.44
N GLU A 122 -2.87 -20.45 -4.67
CA GLU A 122 -4.23 -20.79 -4.26
C GLU A 122 -4.34 -20.91 -2.74
N SER A 123 -3.33 -21.38 -2.04
CA SER A 123 -3.29 -21.39 -0.56
C SER A 123 -3.32 -19.98 0.02
N ILE A 124 -2.57 -19.04 -0.56
CA ILE A 124 -2.60 -17.63 -0.18
C ILE A 124 -4.01 -17.06 -0.39
N ARG A 125 -4.60 -17.35 -1.54
CA ARG A 125 -5.95 -16.90 -1.89
C ARG A 125 -6.99 -17.45 -0.93
N SER A 126 -7.00 -18.74 -0.69
CA SER A 126 -7.94 -19.43 0.20
C SER A 126 -7.84 -18.90 1.63
N SER A 127 -6.62 -18.78 2.19
CA SER A 127 -6.43 -18.24 3.53
C SER A 127 -6.94 -16.79 3.67
N ALA A 128 -6.66 -15.95 2.67
CA ALA A 128 -7.14 -14.57 2.69
C ALA A 128 -8.67 -14.49 2.58
N PHE A 129 -9.32 -15.38 1.81
CA PHE A 129 -10.78 -15.47 1.75
C PHE A 129 -11.37 -15.99 3.07
N ASP A 130 -10.76 -16.98 3.72
CA ASP A 130 -11.19 -17.47 5.02
C ASP A 130 -11.14 -16.35 6.06
N TYR A 131 -10.06 -15.56 6.09
CA TYR A 131 -9.99 -14.38 6.95
C TYR A 131 -11.14 -13.40 6.69
N LEU A 132 -11.37 -13.02 5.43
CA LEU A 132 -12.46 -12.08 5.07
C LEU A 132 -13.83 -12.61 5.47
N ARG A 133 -14.10 -13.91 5.24
CA ARG A 133 -15.36 -14.57 5.63
C ARG A 133 -15.57 -14.52 7.13
N ASP A 134 -14.52 -14.71 7.91
CA ASP A 134 -14.57 -14.78 9.38
C ASP A 134 -14.41 -13.38 10.03
N GLY A 135 -14.40 -12.32 9.22
CA GLY A 135 -14.31 -10.92 9.69
C GLY A 135 -12.91 -10.52 10.18
N VAL A 136 -11.89 -11.31 9.84
CA VAL A 136 -10.48 -11.04 10.11
C VAL A 136 -9.90 -10.20 8.96
N ILE A 137 -9.12 -9.17 9.27
CA ILE A 137 -8.51 -8.29 8.27
C ILE A 137 -7.18 -8.92 7.81
N PRO A 138 -7.04 -9.32 6.52
CA PRO A 138 -5.75 -9.78 6.01
C PRO A 138 -4.76 -8.62 5.94
N VAL A 139 -3.61 -8.76 6.61
CA VAL A 139 -2.46 -7.85 6.51
C VAL A 139 -1.35 -8.57 5.75
N VAL A 140 -1.12 -8.13 4.54
CA VAL A 140 -0.16 -8.74 3.60
C VAL A 140 1.14 -7.97 3.58
N ASN A 141 2.26 -8.67 3.60
CA ASN A 141 3.60 -8.10 3.39
C ASN A 141 4.49 -9.12 2.70
N GLU A 142 5.61 -8.64 2.15
CA GLU A 142 6.66 -9.53 1.68
C GLU A 142 7.35 -10.21 2.86
N ASN A 143 7.70 -11.50 2.71
CA ASN A 143 8.56 -12.19 3.64
C ASN A 143 10.03 -11.91 3.31
N ASP A 144 10.52 -10.77 3.75
CA ASP A 144 11.88 -10.30 3.51
C ASP A 144 12.96 -11.28 4.00
N VAL A 145 12.65 -12.09 5.02
CA VAL A 145 13.62 -13.03 5.62
C VAL A 145 13.95 -14.18 4.69
N VAL A 146 12.96 -14.69 3.96
CA VAL A 146 13.12 -15.83 3.03
C VAL A 146 13.09 -15.42 1.55
N SER A 147 12.97 -14.13 1.26
CA SER A 147 12.98 -13.63 -0.10
C SER A 147 14.33 -13.88 -0.78
N ASP A 148 14.32 -14.49 -1.97
CA ASP A 148 15.53 -14.90 -2.67
C ASP A 148 16.34 -13.72 -3.19
N ARG A 149 17.62 -13.71 -2.85
CA ARG A 149 18.57 -12.64 -3.19
C ARG A 149 18.78 -12.50 -4.72
N GLU A 150 18.65 -13.60 -5.47
CA GLU A 150 18.82 -13.59 -6.92
C GLU A 150 17.66 -12.88 -7.64
N ILE A 151 16.44 -13.06 -7.17
CA ILE A 151 15.25 -12.37 -7.69
C ILE A 151 15.36 -10.86 -7.42
N ARG A 152 15.86 -10.45 -6.25
CA ARG A 152 16.13 -9.05 -5.91
C ARG A 152 17.19 -8.39 -6.80
N LEU A 153 18.17 -9.14 -7.27
CA LEU A 153 19.20 -8.62 -8.18
C LEU A 153 18.67 -8.33 -9.59
N MET A 154 17.68 -9.09 -10.05
CA MET A 154 17.01 -8.85 -11.33
C MET A 154 15.97 -7.72 -11.25
N GLU A 155 15.44 -7.42 -10.08
CA GLU A 155 14.34 -6.47 -9.87
C GLU A 155 14.75 -5.15 -9.21
N LYS A 156 16.01 -4.79 -9.23
CA LYS A 156 16.70 -3.67 -8.50
C LYS A 156 16.03 -2.27 -8.50
N ARG A 157 14.81 -2.10 -9.02
CA ARG A 157 14.15 -0.79 -9.16
C ARG A 157 12.64 -0.80 -8.90
N ILE A 158 12.08 -1.81 -8.23
CA ILE A 158 10.63 -1.89 -8.06
C ILE A 158 10.30 -1.77 -6.57
N SER A 159 9.41 -0.87 -6.21
CA SER A 159 8.76 -0.89 -4.90
C SER A 159 7.97 -2.20 -4.80
N GLU A 160 8.53 -3.17 -4.09
CA GLU A 160 8.03 -4.55 -4.03
C GLU A 160 6.58 -4.57 -3.54
N ASN A 161 6.24 -3.73 -2.56
CA ASN A 161 4.90 -3.67 -2.00
C ASN A 161 3.83 -3.02 -2.92
N ASP A 162 4.20 -2.15 -3.87
CA ASP A 162 3.23 -1.64 -4.86
C ASP A 162 2.88 -2.73 -5.89
N ARG A 163 3.88 -3.51 -6.29
CA ARG A 163 3.69 -4.69 -7.14
C ARG A 163 2.89 -5.77 -6.41
N LEU A 164 3.23 -6.05 -5.15
CA LEU A 164 2.52 -7.00 -4.31
C LEU A 164 1.05 -6.60 -4.16
N ALA A 165 0.75 -5.32 -3.89
CA ALA A 165 -0.61 -4.83 -3.77
C ALA A 165 -1.44 -5.08 -5.04
N LYS A 166 -0.87 -4.82 -6.23
CA LYS A 166 -1.52 -5.17 -7.50
C LYS A 166 -1.73 -6.69 -7.62
N MET A 167 -0.72 -7.49 -7.27
CA MET A 167 -0.82 -8.95 -7.38
C MET A 167 -1.94 -9.50 -6.47
N ILE A 168 -2.00 -9.03 -5.23
CA ILE A 168 -3.09 -9.36 -4.29
C ILE A 168 -4.44 -8.86 -4.82
N ALA A 169 -4.51 -7.64 -5.35
CA ALA A 169 -5.75 -7.12 -5.93
C ALA A 169 -6.31 -8.01 -7.03
N LEU A 170 -5.44 -8.49 -7.93
CA LEU A 170 -5.83 -9.40 -9.00
C LEU A 170 -6.22 -10.79 -8.47
N LEU A 171 -5.46 -11.35 -7.53
CA LEU A 171 -5.71 -12.66 -6.95
C LEU A 171 -7.05 -12.71 -6.21
N MET A 172 -7.33 -11.66 -5.44
CA MET A 172 -8.53 -11.56 -4.64
C MET A 172 -9.75 -11.01 -5.39
N GLY A 173 -9.61 -10.66 -6.68
CA GLY A 173 -10.68 -10.07 -7.46
C GLY A 173 -11.18 -8.74 -6.89
N ALA A 174 -10.28 -7.93 -6.34
CA ALA A 174 -10.61 -6.60 -5.84
C ALA A 174 -11.08 -5.70 -6.98
N ASN A 175 -12.06 -4.84 -6.70
CA ASN A 175 -12.55 -3.87 -7.66
C ASN A 175 -12.12 -2.43 -7.35
N ALA A 176 -11.33 -2.25 -6.28
CA ALA A 176 -10.70 -0.99 -5.94
C ALA A 176 -9.32 -1.18 -5.29
N ILE A 177 -8.43 -0.24 -5.51
CA ILE A 177 -7.12 -0.18 -4.86
C ILE A 177 -6.74 1.27 -4.59
N LEU A 178 -6.32 1.56 -3.36
CA LEU A 178 -5.79 2.84 -2.93
C LEU A 178 -4.31 2.67 -2.58
N PHE A 179 -3.45 3.39 -3.27
CA PHE A 179 -2.02 3.46 -2.95
C PHE A 179 -1.77 4.70 -2.10
N LEU A 180 -1.42 4.53 -0.85
CA LEU A 180 -1.00 5.63 0.00
C LEU A 180 0.49 5.94 -0.18
N THR A 181 0.81 7.22 -0.26
CA THR A 181 2.14 7.77 -0.48
C THR A 181 2.37 8.98 0.43
N ASP A 182 3.62 9.37 0.63
CA ASP A 182 4.01 10.56 1.40
C ASP A 182 3.79 11.88 0.64
N GLU A 183 3.65 11.83 -0.68
CA GLU A 183 3.60 13.01 -1.55
C GLU A 183 2.17 13.45 -1.94
N GLY A 184 1.15 12.96 -1.33
CA GLY A 184 -0.22 13.40 -1.62
C GLY A 184 -0.82 12.87 -2.93
N GLY A 185 -0.02 12.52 -3.93
CA GLY A 185 -0.43 12.04 -5.24
C GLY A 185 0.65 12.22 -6.30
N ILE A 186 0.26 12.34 -7.56
CA ILE A 186 1.16 12.57 -8.70
C ILE A 186 1.14 14.06 -9.04
N TYR A 187 2.32 14.68 -9.14
CA TYR A 187 2.49 16.10 -9.44
C TYR A 187 3.13 16.30 -10.82
N GLU A 188 2.92 17.50 -11.39
CA GLU A 188 3.54 17.91 -12.65
C GLU A 188 5.06 18.01 -12.53
N GLU A 189 5.55 18.36 -11.32
CA GLU A 189 6.97 18.46 -10.96
C GLU A 189 7.18 17.87 -9.56
N ASP A 190 8.42 17.67 -9.16
CA ASP A 190 8.74 17.20 -7.80
C ASP A 190 8.35 18.29 -6.77
N PRO A 191 7.35 18.05 -5.91
CA PRO A 191 6.90 19.04 -4.93
C PRO A 191 7.96 19.36 -3.86
N LYS A 192 9.00 18.55 -3.71
CA LYS A 192 10.14 18.82 -2.82
C LYS A 192 11.08 19.86 -3.43
N ILE A 193 11.09 19.98 -4.77
CA ILE A 193 11.89 20.96 -5.50
C ILE A 193 11.07 22.21 -5.79
N ASN A 194 9.84 22.03 -6.26
CA ASN A 194 8.91 23.10 -6.55
C ASN A 194 7.65 22.99 -5.68
N SER A 195 7.58 23.78 -4.60
CA SER A 195 6.42 23.78 -3.70
C SER A 195 5.11 24.26 -4.35
N GLN A 196 5.18 24.84 -5.57
CA GLN A 196 4.02 25.24 -6.37
C GLN A 196 3.62 24.19 -7.41
N ALA A 197 4.28 23.01 -7.41
CA ALA A 197 3.94 21.94 -8.32
C ALA A 197 2.46 21.56 -8.20
N ARG A 198 1.78 21.45 -9.34
CA ARG A 198 0.35 21.16 -9.38
C ARG A 198 0.12 19.66 -9.31
N LEU A 199 -0.83 19.25 -8.49
CA LEU A 199 -1.29 17.87 -8.40
C LEU A 199 -2.11 17.53 -9.65
N TYR A 200 -1.85 16.39 -10.27
CA TYR A 200 -2.79 15.80 -11.22
C TYR A 200 -3.99 15.21 -10.47
N GLU A 201 -5.15 15.84 -10.58
CA GLU A 201 -6.39 15.29 -9.97
C GLU A 201 -6.81 13.98 -10.63
N GLU A 202 -6.67 13.90 -11.97
CA GLU A 202 -6.96 12.69 -12.75
C GLU A 202 -5.86 12.42 -13.78
N ILE A 203 -5.51 11.14 -13.93
CA ILE A 203 -4.60 10.65 -14.96
C ILE A 203 -5.30 9.55 -15.75
N SER A 204 -5.26 9.64 -17.10
CA SER A 204 -5.79 8.56 -17.94
C SER A 204 -4.96 7.29 -17.80
N ALA A 205 -5.62 6.13 -17.67
CA ALA A 205 -4.95 4.84 -17.66
C ALA A 205 -4.19 4.52 -18.96
N ARG A 206 -4.41 5.32 -20.02
CA ARG A 206 -3.72 5.17 -21.32
C ARG A 206 -2.38 5.89 -21.38
N VAL A 207 -2.11 6.82 -20.44
CA VAL A 207 -0.86 7.58 -20.41
C VAL A 207 0.33 6.63 -20.20
N LYS A 208 1.47 6.98 -20.76
CA LYS A 208 2.74 6.32 -20.45
C LYS A 208 3.39 7.08 -19.28
N PRO A 209 3.90 6.38 -18.26
CA PRO A 209 4.54 7.05 -17.12
C PRO A 209 5.67 7.99 -17.53
N GLU A 210 6.32 7.72 -18.66
CA GLU A 210 7.41 8.50 -19.23
C GLU A 210 6.95 9.87 -19.79
N GLU A 211 5.66 10.02 -20.07
CA GLU A 211 5.06 11.24 -20.60
C GLU A 211 4.71 12.26 -19.49
N LEU A 212 4.79 11.84 -18.22
CA LEU A 212 4.53 12.69 -17.06
C LEU A 212 5.87 13.19 -16.49
N ILE A 213 6.16 14.47 -16.67
CA ILE A 213 7.44 15.09 -16.33
C ILE A 213 7.81 14.93 -14.86
N GLY A 214 6.87 15.17 -13.95
CA GLY A 214 7.09 15.07 -12.50
C GLY A 214 7.40 13.67 -11.99
N VAL A 215 7.08 12.63 -12.79
CA VAL A 215 7.35 11.23 -12.47
C VAL A 215 8.74 10.78 -12.94
N SER A 216 9.36 11.56 -13.85
CA SER A 216 10.66 11.23 -14.46
C SER A 216 11.87 11.92 -13.81
N GLY A 217 11.68 12.92 -12.96
CA GLY A 217 12.73 13.70 -12.34
C GLY A 217 13.09 13.24 -10.93
N GLY A 218 14.23 12.59 -10.77
CA GLY A 218 14.88 12.40 -9.47
C GLY A 218 15.53 11.03 -9.26
N THR A 219 16.86 11.06 -9.09
CA THR A 219 17.70 9.92 -8.72
C THR A 219 17.89 9.78 -7.21
N SER A 220 17.02 10.38 -6.38
CA SER A 220 17.14 10.30 -4.93
C SER A 220 16.73 8.91 -4.41
N GLU A 221 17.52 8.37 -3.50
CA GLU A 221 17.24 7.13 -2.77
C GLU A 221 15.88 7.25 -2.04
N GLY A 222 14.79 6.84 -2.69
CA GLY A 222 13.42 6.84 -2.14
C GLY A 222 12.40 7.76 -2.84
N GLY A 223 12.82 8.65 -3.78
CA GLY A 223 11.94 9.63 -4.43
C GLY A 223 11.30 9.15 -5.75
N ALA A 224 11.69 9.75 -6.86
CA ALA A 224 11.03 9.60 -8.18
C ALA A 224 11.00 8.16 -8.73
N GLY A 225 11.95 7.30 -8.38
CA GLY A 225 11.94 5.89 -8.80
C GLY A 225 10.74 5.14 -8.23
N GLY A 226 10.39 5.36 -6.97
CA GLY A 226 9.25 4.73 -6.30
C GLY A 226 7.91 5.21 -6.83
N MET A 227 7.76 6.52 -7.10
CA MET A 227 6.52 7.09 -7.63
C MET A 227 6.21 6.59 -9.04
N ARG A 228 7.23 6.50 -9.90
CA ARG A 228 7.08 5.95 -11.27
C ARG A 228 6.60 4.49 -11.25
N VAL A 229 7.14 3.69 -10.33
CA VAL A 229 6.71 2.29 -10.18
C VAL A 229 5.28 2.22 -9.66
N LYS A 230 4.95 3.00 -8.63
CA LYS A 230 3.60 3.10 -8.08
C LYS A 230 2.59 3.47 -9.17
N LEU A 231 2.87 4.51 -9.96
CA LEU A 231 2.02 4.91 -11.08
C LEU A 231 1.87 3.78 -12.10
N LYS A 232 2.96 3.08 -12.46
CA LYS A 232 2.91 1.95 -13.40
C LYS A 232 1.99 0.82 -12.91
N GLU A 233 2.05 0.48 -11.61
CA GLU A 233 1.18 -0.55 -11.06
C GLU A 233 -0.27 -0.06 -10.92
N ALA A 234 -0.48 1.21 -10.57
CA ALA A 234 -1.80 1.84 -10.54
C ALA A 234 -2.48 1.84 -11.93
N LEU A 235 -1.75 2.23 -12.98
CA LEU A 235 -2.23 2.18 -14.37
C LEU A 235 -2.62 0.75 -14.80
N ARG A 236 -1.82 -0.25 -14.37
CA ARG A 236 -2.14 -1.67 -14.66
C ARG A 236 -3.42 -2.13 -13.97
N CYS A 237 -3.67 -1.69 -12.74
CA CYS A 237 -4.91 -1.97 -12.02
C CYS A 237 -6.11 -1.30 -12.71
N ALA A 238 -5.99 -0.03 -13.08
CA ALA A 238 -7.06 0.70 -13.77
C ALA A 238 -7.42 0.07 -15.13
N LYS A 239 -6.40 -0.36 -15.92
CA LYS A 239 -6.62 -1.11 -17.18
C LYS A 239 -7.37 -2.44 -16.98
N ARG A 240 -7.41 -2.98 -15.77
CA ARG A 240 -8.19 -4.17 -15.39
C ARG A 240 -9.58 -3.84 -14.84
N GLY A 241 -9.99 -2.57 -14.92
CA GLY A 241 -11.31 -2.11 -14.50
C GLY A 241 -11.45 -1.78 -13.02
N MET A 242 -10.37 -1.75 -12.26
CA MET A 242 -10.39 -1.34 -10.87
C MET A 242 -10.56 0.17 -10.74
N GLN A 243 -11.23 0.63 -9.69
CA GLN A 243 -11.13 2.02 -9.24
C GLN A 243 -9.79 2.20 -8.53
N VAL A 244 -9.01 3.21 -8.95
CA VAL A 244 -7.64 3.39 -8.47
C VAL A 244 -7.41 4.84 -8.11
N ALA A 245 -6.78 5.08 -6.95
CA ALA A 245 -6.20 6.37 -6.62
C ALA A 245 -4.80 6.18 -5.97
N ILE A 246 -4.00 7.23 -6.12
CA ILE A 246 -2.74 7.43 -5.40
C ILE A 246 -2.93 8.68 -4.56
N ALA A 247 -2.84 8.57 -3.24
CA ALA A 247 -3.15 9.67 -2.34
C ALA A 247 -2.16 9.73 -1.15
N GLY A 248 -2.03 10.90 -0.56
CA GLY A 248 -1.34 11.08 0.70
C GLY A 248 -2.21 10.70 1.89
N ARG A 249 -1.59 10.77 3.06
CA ARG A 249 -2.35 10.69 4.31
C ARG A 249 -3.05 12.02 4.54
N GLU A 250 -4.36 11.99 4.50
CA GLU A 250 -5.26 13.06 4.89
C GLU A 250 -6.40 12.51 5.73
N GLU A 251 -7.16 13.37 6.36
CA GLU A 251 -8.33 12.97 7.15
C GLU A 251 -9.31 12.17 6.29
N ASP A 252 -9.69 10.99 6.78
CA ASP A 252 -10.66 10.09 6.16
C ASP A 252 -10.35 9.67 4.71
N VAL A 253 -9.08 9.62 4.34
CA VAL A 253 -8.65 9.35 2.95
C VAL A 253 -9.23 8.06 2.37
N ILE A 254 -9.34 7.00 3.17
CA ILE A 254 -9.89 5.71 2.71
C ILE A 254 -11.42 5.83 2.53
N LEU A 255 -12.09 6.47 3.46
CA LEU A 255 -13.54 6.71 3.41
C LEU A 255 -13.90 7.64 2.24
N LYS A 256 -13.18 8.74 2.04
CA LYS A 256 -13.34 9.66 0.92
C LYS A 256 -13.18 8.94 -0.41
N PHE A 257 -12.13 8.11 -0.54
CA PHE A 257 -11.92 7.33 -1.75
C PHE A 257 -13.12 6.42 -2.05
N VAL A 258 -13.62 5.68 -1.05
CA VAL A 258 -14.78 4.81 -1.21
C VAL A 258 -16.04 5.60 -1.51
N ARG A 259 -16.24 6.76 -0.93
CA ARG A 259 -17.36 7.68 -1.23
C ARG A 259 -17.21 8.35 -2.60
N GLY A 260 -16.02 8.24 -3.27
CA GLY A 260 -15.69 8.85 -4.56
C GLY A 260 -15.48 10.36 -4.46
N GLU A 261 -15.21 10.85 -3.30
CA GLU A 261 -14.73 12.19 -3.05
C GLU A 261 -13.32 12.38 -3.62
N PRO A 262 -12.89 13.60 -3.92
CA PRO A 262 -11.53 13.84 -4.39
C PRO A 262 -10.49 13.43 -3.36
N VAL A 263 -9.55 12.57 -3.76
CA VAL A 263 -8.37 12.21 -2.96
C VAL A 263 -7.18 12.04 -3.89
N GLY A 264 -6.10 12.76 -3.63
CA GLY A 264 -4.87 12.66 -4.40
C GLY A 264 -5.09 12.61 -5.92
N THR A 265 -4.47 11.66 -6.60
CA THR A 265 -4.57 11.45 -8.05
C THR A 265 -5.40 10.21 -8.38
N LYS A 266 -6.51 10.38 -9.06
CA LYS A 266 -7.37 9.30 -9.55
C LYS A 266 -6.92 8.79 -10.92
N ILE A 267 -6.88 7.47 -11.11
CA ILE A 267 -6.58 6.88 -12.42
C ILE A 267 -7.91 6.54 -13.11
N VAL A 268 -8.15 7.16 -14.26
CA VAL A 268 -9.41 7.03 -15.02
C VAL A 268 -9.20 6.26 -16.33
N THR A 269 -10.15 5.40 -16.71
CA THR A 269 -10.15 4.62 -17.97
C THR A 269 -11.01 5.27 -19.04
#